data_766829168314ef213f6d4c1fe37bed80
#
_entry.id   766829168314ef213f6d4c1fe37bed80
#
_cell.length_a   1.000
_cell.length_b   1.000
_cell.length_c   1.000
_cell.angle_alpha   90.00
_cell.angle_beta   90.00
_cell.angle_gamma   90.00
#
_symmetry.space_group_name_H-M   'P 1'
#
loop_
_entity.id
_entity.type
_entity.pdbx_description
1 polymer ?
#
loop_
_entity_poly.entity_id
_entity_poly.type
_entity_poly.pdbx_seq_one_letter_code
_entity_poly.pdbx_strand_id
1 'polypeptide(L)'
;MKHTLLKTMVPVLALGLLPAAHAEMSREEFQQLVRETLLEQPEILREAIIKLEEKDKLVQQQQFEQQLKEQSQQLFANSTDGIMGNSKGKIEMVYFTDYNCPYCRRMNQTLLEVLKSEPELKVIVKDIGILGPDSVQAARLALAAAQDAPRQYEELHQALMSQQRVQAAALATIADKAGLDAKSLQAKADSREIADKLTENMALFRGLGLNGTPALVFPDGTLIPGAIDAAGLKDILKDKRS
;
A
#
# COMPACT_ATOMS: atom_id res chain seq x y z
N MET A 1 56.21 26.44 92.89
CA MET A 1 56.32 26.49 91.41
C MET A 1 54.95 26.24 90.82
N LYS A 2 54.30 27.30 90.34
CA LYS A 2 52.88 27.31 89.88
C LYS A 2 52.87 27.21 88.34
N HIS A 3 52.33 26.12 87.81
CA HIS A 3 52.13 26.04 86.37
C HIS A 3 50.66 26.44 86.01
N THR A 4 50.62 27.53 85.31
CA THR A 4 49.38 28.12 84.78
C THR A 4 49.07 27.49 83.43
N LEU A 5 47.96 26.69 83.30
CA LEU A 5 47.44 26.14 82.06
C LEU A 5 46.59 27.20 81.31
N LEU A 6 47.09 27.58 80.16
CA LEU A 6 46.35 28.48 79.25
C LEU A 6 45.40 27.64 78.38
N LYS A 7 44.10 27.87 78.57
CA LYS A 7 43.04 27.25 77.74
C LYS A 7 42.89 28.08 76.46
N THR A 8 43.33 27.55 75.34
CA THR A 8 43.01 28.11 73.99
C THR A 8 41.62 27.67 73.58
N MET A 9 40.67 28.61 73.46
CA MET A 9 39.36 28.45 72.85
C MET A 9 39.51 28.50 71.34
N VAL A 10 39.15 27.43 70.66
CA VAL A 10 39.05 27.37 69.20
C VAL A 10 37.60 27.69 68.82
N PRO A 11 37.34 28.69 67.96
CA PRO A 11 36.00 28.96 67.49
C PRO A 11 35.58 27.88 66.46
N VAL A 12 34.52 27.13 66.74
CA VAL A 12 33.87 26.25 65.79
C VAL A 12 33.08 27.09 64.79
N LEU A 13 33.57 27.20 63.60
CA LEU A 13 32.86 27.81 62.47
C LEU A 13 31.75 26.86 62.05
N ALA A 14 30.50 27.15 62.42
CA ALA A 14 29.34 26.45 61.94
C ALA A 14 29.08 26.79 60.48
N LEU A 15 29.49 25.89 59.55
CA LEU A 15 29.12 25.93 58.15
C LEU A 15 27.62 25.63 58.05
N GLY A 16 26.79 26.65 57.87
CA GLY A 16 25.35 26.52 57.64
C GLY A 16 25.14 25.88 56.27
N LEU A 17 24.67 24.63 56.24
CA LEU A 17 24.08 23.97 55.05
C LEU A 17 22.78 24.72 54.73
N LEU A 18 22.85 25.62 53.74
CA LEU A 18 21.65 26.16 53.10
C LEU A 18 20.95 25.02 52.36
N PRO A 19 19.67 24.72 52.67
CA PRO A 19 18.91 23.79 51.84
C PRO A 19 18.79 24.41 50.45
N ALA A 20 19.27 23.69 49.42
CA ALA A 20 18.98 24.05 48.04
C ALA A 20 17.46 23.88 47.85
N ALA A 21 16.74 24.96 47.92
CA ALA A 21 15.33 25.03 47.57
C ALA A 21 15.23 24.66 46.08
N HIS A 22 14.90 23.43 45.77
CA HIS A 22 14.40 23.06 44.46
C HIS A 22 13.05 23.76 44.34
N ALA A 23 13.02 24.89 43.67
CA ALA A 23 11.77 25.54 43.30
C ALA A 23 11.07 24.58 42.30
N GLU A 24 10.07 23.86 42.77
CA GLU A 24 9.19 23.10 41.89
C GLU A 24 8.43 24.12 41.03
N MET A 25 8.65 24.01 39.69
CA MET A 25 7.96 24.82 38.69
C MET A 25 6.45 24.53 38.77
N SER A 26 5.64 25.59 38.88
CA SER A 26 4.19 25.43 38.83
C SER A 26 3.75 24.91 37.44
N ARG A 27 2.56 24.31 37.40
CA ARG A 27 2.00 23.81 36.13
C ARG A 27 1.80 24.95 35.12
N GLU A 28 1.41 26.10 35.58
CA GLU A 28 1.19 27.30 34.77
C GLU A 28 2.50 27.80 34.16
N GLU A 29 3.57 27.90 34.96
CA GLU A 29 4.90 28.29 34.49
C GLU A 29 5.46 27.30 33.49
N PHE A 30 5.28 26.01 33.70
CA PHE A 30 5.67 24.94 32.76
C PHE A 30 4.92 25.05 31.42
N GLN A 31 3.60 25.25 31.45
CA GLN A 31 2.80 25.43 30.26
C GLN A 31 3.19 26.67 29.45
N GLN A 32 3.49 27.76 30.13
CA GLN A 32 3.95 28.99 29.50
C GLN A 32 5.32 28.79 28.85
N LEU A 33 6.27 28.15 29.52
CA LEU A 33 7.60 27.85 29.00
C LEU A 33 7.53 26.98 27.77
N VAL A 34 6.71 25.90 27.78
CA VAL A 34 6.49 25.01 26.62
C VAL A 34 5.92 25.83 25.46
N ARG A 35 4.92 26.67 25.70
CA ARG A 35 4.33 27.52 24.66
C ARG A 35 5.34 28.47 24.04
N GLU A 36 6.10 29.19 24.88
CA GLU A 36 7.14 30.13 24.42
C GLU A 36 8.22 29.39 23.60
N THR A 37 8.74 28.29 24.12
CA THR A 37 9.74 27.47 23.41
C THR A 37 9.25 27.03 22.02
N LEU A 38 8.00 26.52 21.90
CA LEU A 38 7.46 26.06 20.63
C LEU A 38 7.17 27.20 19.65
N LEU A 39 6.90 28.43 20.16
CA LEU A 39 6.68 29.59 19.30
C LEU A 39 8.01 30.26 18.88
N GLU A 40 9.02 30.23 19.72
CA GLU A 40 10.35 30.76 19.41
C GLU A 40 11.19 29.79 18.56
N GLN A 41 10.97 28.47 18.70
CA GLN A 41 11.70 27.44 17.99
C GLN A 41 10.71 26.47 17.28
N PRO A 42 9.95 26.94 16.27
CA PRO A 42 8.94 26.12 15.58
C PRO A 42 9.55 24.92 14.81
N GLU A 43 10.86 24.91 14.57
CA GLU A 43 11.60 23.80 14.01
C GLU A 43 11.53 22.55 14.89
N ILE A 44 11.37 22.64 16.19
CA ILE A 44 11.17 21.49 17.09
C ILE A 44 9.93 20.69 16.68
N LEU A 45 8.82 21.39 16.36
CA LEU A 45 7.61 20.75 15.88
C LEU A 45 7.83 20.09 14.52
N ARG A 46 8.56 20.76 13.61
CA ARG A 46 8.89 20.19 12.30
C ARG A 46 9.72 18.92 12.43
N GLU A 47 10.76 18.94 13.25
CA GLU A 47 11.59 17.77 13.52
C GLU A 47 10.77 16.62 14.13
N ALA A 48 9.91 16.93 15.10
CA ALA A 48 9.04 15.94 15.72
C ALA A 48 8.07 15.30 14.70
N ILE A 49 7.48 16.09 13.79
CA ILE A 49 6.61 15.61 12.72
C ILE A 49 7.38 14.70 11.76
N ILE A 50 8.58 15.12 11.31
CA ILE A 50 9.43 14.31 10.43
C ILE A 50 9.75 12.96 11.09
N LYS A 51 10.12 12.96 12.38
CA LYS A 51 10.41 11.72 13.12
C LYS A 51 9.19 10.83 13.28
N LEU A 52 8.02 11.41 13.47
CA LEU A 52 6.76 10.65 13.51
C LEU A 52 6.47 10.01 12.17
N GLU A 53 6.57 10.78 11.07
CA GLU A 53 6.36 10.26 9.71
C GLU A 53 7.36 9.14 9.34
N GLU A 54 8.64 9.27 9.72
CA GLU A 54 9.64 8.21 9.53
C GLU A 54 9.24 6.93 10.27
N LYS A 55 8.81 7.06 11.53
CA LYS A 55 8.35 5.93 12.34
C LYS A 55 7.11 5.27 11.75
N ASP A 56 6.13 6.07 11.33
CA ASP A 56 4.88 5.57 10.73
C ASP A 56 5.17 4.83 9.42
N LYS A 57 6.08 5.34 8.58
CA LYS A 57 6.52 4.66 7.35
C LYS A 57 7.16 3.30 7.65
N LEU A 58 8.03 3.22 8.66
CA LEU A 58 8.64 1.95 9.06
C LEU A 58 7.61 0.93 9.55
N VAL A 59 6.64 1.37 10.36
CA VAL A 59 5.55 0.51 10.84
C VAL A 59 4.68 0.03 9.67
N GLN A 60 4.31 0.92 8.75
CA GLN A 60 3.52 0.57 7.56
C GLN A 60 4.28 -0.42 6.67
N GLN A 61 5.58 -0.21 6.45
CA GLN A 61 6.40 -1.13 5.67
C GLN A 61 6.47 -2.52 6.32
N GLN A 62 6.72 -2.60 7.63
CA GLN A 62 6.75 -3.88 8.34
C GLN A 62 5.41 -4.60 8.27
N GLN A 63 4.29 -3.88 8.44
CA GLN A 63 2.95 -4.44 8.31
C GLN A 63 2.69 -4.95 6.89
N PHE A 64 3.08 -4.19 5.87
CA PHE A 64 2.96 -4.60 4.47
C PHE A 64 3.78 -5.87 4.18
N GLU A 65 5.05 -5.93 4.59
CA GLU A 65 5.91 -7.10 4.40
C GLU A 65 5.34 -8.35 5.10
N GLN A 66 4.82 -8.19 6.32
CA GLN A 66 4.17 -9.27 7.03
C GLN A 66 2.91 -9.76 6.30
N GLN A 67 2.03 -8.86 5.90
CA GLN A 67 0.81 -9.19 5.16
C GLN A 67 1.11 -9.81 3.79
N LEU A 68 2.11 -9.31 3.09
CA LEU A 68 2.57 -9.88 1.83
C LEU A 68 3.02 -11.34 2.01
N LYS A 69 3.79 -11.62 3.05
CA LYS A 69 4.25 -12.98 3.36
C LYS A 69 3.08 -13.91 3.71
N GLU A 70 2.15 -13.46 4.56
CA GLU A 70 0.97 -14.23 4.99
C GLU A 70 0.02 -14.52 3.82
N GLN A 71 -0.10 -13.59 2.88
CA GLN A 71 -1.03 -13.65 1.75
C GLN A 71 -0.36 -14.06 0.43
N SER A 72 0.92 -14.43 0.44
CA SER A 72 1.70 -14.69 -0.77
C SER A 72 1.07 -15.75 -1.67
N GLN A 73 0.50 -16.80 -1.10
CA GLN A 73 -0.17 -17.87 -1.87
C GLN A 73 -1.39 -17.33 -2.61
N GLN A 74 -2.24 -16.55 -1.95
CA GLN A 74 -3.43 -15.95 -2.56
C GLN A 74 -3.06 -14.87 -3.59
N LEU A 75 -1.94 -14.17 -3.39
CA LEU A 75 -1.47 -13.14 -4.30
C LEU A 75 -0.88 -13.72 -5.58
N PHE A 76 0.02 -14.72 -5.47
CA PHE A 76 0.87 -15.15 -6.59
C PHE A 76 0.54 -16.56 -7.12
N ALA A 77 -0.06 -17.43 -6.34
CA ALA A 77 -0.30 -18.82 -6.70
C ALA A 77 -1.77 -19.18 -6.94
N ASN A 78 -2.70 -18.22 -6.96
CA ASN A 78 -4.10 -18.48 -7.21
C ASN A 78 -4.36 -18.67 -8.71
N SER A 79 -4.80 -19.87 -9.10
CA SER A 79 -5.03 -20.25 -10.50
C SER A 79 -6.31 -19.65 -11.12
N THR A 80 -7.13 -18.97 -10.32
CA THR A 80 -8.40 -18.39 -10.77
C THR A 80 -8.30 -16.89 -11.09
N ASP A 81 -7.10 -16.32 -11.02
CA ASP A 81 -6.87 -14.92 -11.38
C ASP A 81 -6.63 -14.77 -12.89
N GLY A 82 -6.96 -13.59 -13.43
CA GLY A 82 -6.60 -13.23 -14.78
C GLY A 82 -5.10 -13.05 -14.94
N ILE A 83 -4.57 -13.48 -16.08
CA ILE A 83 -3.14 -13.34 -16.40
C ILE A 83 -3.01 -12.51 -17.67
N MET A 84 -2.07 -11.54 -17.65
CA MET A 84 -1.58 -10.85 -18.84
C MET A 84 -0.12 -11.22 -19.08
N GLY A 85 0.27 -11.31 -20.34
CA GLY A 85 1.62 -11.70 -20.74
C GLY A 85 1.91 -13.19 -20.60
N ASN A 86 3.10 -13.55 -20.14
CA ASN A 86 3.54 -14.94 -20.11
C ASN A 86 3.09 -15.65 -18.83
N SER A 87 2.10 -16.54 -18.93
CA SER A 87 1.63 -17.32 -17.78
C SER A 87 2.69 -18.24 -17.13
N LYS A 88 3.81 -18.49 -17.84
CA LYS A 88 4.98 -19.25 -17.37
C LYS A 88 6.19 -18.35 -17.11
N GLY A 89 6.00 -17.04 -17.17
CA GLY A 89 7.06 -16.05 -16.94
C GLY A 89 7.62 -16.16 -15.52
N LYS A 90 8.91 -15.90 -15.38
CA LYS A 90 9.65 -16.02 -14.11
C LYS A 90 9.56 -14.75 -13.26
N ILE A 91 9.25 -13.62 -13.88
CA ILE A 91 9.05 -12.36 -13.18
C ILE A 91 7.56 -12.20 -12.93
N GLU A 92 7.14 -12.37 -11.69
CA GLU A 92 5.75 -12.26 -11.31
C GLU A 92 5.43 -10.89 -10.73
N MET A 93 4.28 -10.35 -11.08
CA MET A 93 3.77 -9.09 -10.55
C MET A 93 2.26 -9.17 -10.40
N VAL A 94 1.75 -8.80 -9.22
CA VAL A 94 0.32 -8.60 -9.00
C VAL A 94 -0.06 -7.18 -9.42
N TYR A 95 -1.16 -7.05 -10.14
CA TYR A 95 -1.76 -5.80 -10.55
C TYR A 95 -3.18 -5.68 -10.03
N PHE A 96 -3.40 -4.83 -9.01
CA PHE A 96 -4.73 -4.47 -8.55
C PHE A 96 -5.33 -3.39 -9.42
N THR A 97 -6.50 -3.63 -9.97
CA THR A 97 -7.11 -2.76 -10.97
C THR A 97 -8.63 -2.60 -10.82
N ASP A 98 -9.13 -1.43 -11.22
CA ASP A 98 -10.56 -1.12 -11.36
C ASP A 98 -10.81 -0.56 -12.76
N TYR A 99 -11.78 -1.10 -13.46
CA TYR A 99 -12.07 -0.76 -14.87
C TYR A 99 -12.57 0.67 -15.08
N ASN A 100 -13.08 1.32 -14.04
CA ASN A 100 -13.50 2.72 -14.10
C ASN A 100 -12.43 3.71 -13.60
N CYS A 101 -11.25 3.20 -13.18
CA CYS A 101 -10.15 4.04 -12.76
C CYS A 101 -9.35 4.60 -13.95
N PRO A 102 -9.27 5.93 -14.13
CA PRO A 102 -8.51 6.52 -15.25
C PRO A 102 -7.01 6.23 -15.17
N TYR A 103 -6.45 6.09 -13.94
CA TYR A 103 -5.05 5.73 -13.75
C TYR A 103 -4.79 4.25 -14.07
N CYS A 104 -5.78 3.35 -13.86
CA CYS A 104 -5.69 1.95 -14.29
C CYS A 104 -5.66 1.85 -15.81
N ARG A 105 -6.47 2.63 -16.53
CA ARG A 105 -6.39 2.69 -18.00
C ARG A 105 -5.02 3.13 -18.50
N ARG A 106 -4.40 4.13 -17.84
CA ARG A 106 -3.02 4.55 -18.17
C ARG A 106 -2.03 3.44 -17.88
N MET A 107 -2.14 2.81 -16.70
CA MET A 107 -1.27 1.69 -16.32
C MET A 107 -1.39 0.52 -17.31
N ASN A 108 -2.60 0.21 -17.77
CA ASN A 108 -2.83 -0.81 -18.79
C ASN A 108 -2.07 -0.53 -20.10
N GLN A 109 -2.04 0.72 -20.57
CA GLN A 109 -1.24 1.10 -21.73
C GLN A 109 0.26 0.87 -21.50
N THR A 110 0.75 1.23 -20.31
CA THR A 110 2.14 0.93 -19.91
C THR A 110 2.41 -0.56 -19.90
N LEU A 111 1.51 -1.37 -19.34
CA LEU A 111 1.68 -2.84 -19.30
C LEU A 111 1.73 -3.43 -20.70
N LEU A 112 0.85 -3.02 -21.62
CA LEU A 112 0.87 -3.47 -23.01
C LEU A 112 2.18 -3.14 -23.72
N GLU A 113 2.77 -1.97 -23.45
CA GLU A 113 4.08 -1.60 -23.99
C GLU A 113 5.20 -2.46 -23.41
N VAL A 114 5.20 -2.65 -22.09
CA VAL A 114 6.24 -3.38 -21.39
C VAL A 114 6.21 -4.88 -21.75
N LEU A 115 5.04 -5.50 -21.82
CA LEU A 115 4.88 -6.90 -22.18
C LEU A 115 5.45 -7.26 -23.55
N LYS A 116 5.50 -6.31 -24.51
CA LYS A 116 6.15 -6.53 -25.82
C LYS A 116 7.66 -6.75 -25.74
N SER A 117 8.31 -6.21 -24.72
CA SER A 117 9.77 -6.26 -24.54
C SER A 117 10.20 -7.14 -23.37
N GLU A 118 9.26 -7.62 -22.56
CA GLU A 118 9.50 -8.40 -21.32
C GLU A 118 8.82 -9.77 -21.39
N PRO A 119 9.38 -10.73 -22.19
CA PRO A 119 8.74 -12.03 -22.41
C PRO A 119 8.68 -12.91 -21.16
N GLU A 120 9.44 -12.61 -20.12
CA GLU A 120 9.43 -13.32 -18.85
C GLU A 120 8.48 -12.71 -17.81
N LEU A 121 7.73 -11.64 -18.16
CA LEU A 121 6.80 -11.01 -17.24
C LEU A 121 5.44 -11.71 -17.24
N LYS A 122 5.01 -12.13 -16.05
CA LYS A 122 3.67 -12.62 -15.72
C LYS A 122 2.96 -11.58 -14.86
N VAL A 123 1.90 -11.00 -15.37
CA VAL A 123 1.06 -10.06 -14.63
C VAL A 123 -0.19 -10.80 -14.12
N ILE A 124 -0.30 -10.95 -12.82
CA ILE A 124 -1.45 -11.54 -12.14
C ILE A 124 -2.43 -10.42 -11.82
N VAL A 125 -3.57 -10.42 -12.46
CA VAL A 125 -4.54 -9.32 -12.33
C VAL A 125 -5.52 -9.64 -11.22
N LYS A 126 -5.58 -8.76 -10.23
CA LYS A 126 -6.57 -8.76 -9.17
C LYS A 126 -7.64 -7.74 -9.50
N ASP A 127 -8.67 -8.19 -10.19
CA ASP A 127 -9.83 -7.36 -10.51
C ASP A 127 -10.56 -6.99 -9.23
N ILE A 128 -10.78 -5.69 -9.00
CA ILE A 128 -11.50 -5.14 -7.85
C ILE A 128 -12.49 -4.05 -8.30
N GLY A 129 -13.47 -3.73 -7.47
CA GLY A 129 -14.49 -2.72 -7.78
C GLY A 129 -14.63 -1.72 -6.64
N ILE A 130 -13.79 -0.70 -6.60
CA ILE A 130 -13.78 0.31 -5.54
C ILE A 130 -14.48 1.62 -5.93
N LEU A 131 -14.76 1.83 -7.23
CA LEU A 131 -15.30 3.08 -7.77
C LEU A 131 -16.83 3.01 -8.05
N GLY A 132 -17.51 2.08 -7.42
CA GLY A 132 -18.96 2.01 -7.47
C GLY A 132 -19.53 0.75 -8.13
N PRO A 133 -20.88 0.68 -8.26
CA PRO A 133 -21.55 -0.55 -8.72
C PRO A 133 -21.12 -1.02 -10.11
N ASP A 134 -20.93 -0.10 -11.06
CA ASP A 134 -20.47 -0.45 -12.41
C ASP A 134 -19.07 -1.09 -12.38
N SER A 135 -18.17 -0.63 -11.52
CA SER A 135 -16.84 -1.24 -11.31
C SER A 135 -16.92 -2.65 -10.74
N VAL A 136 -17.85 -2.86 -9.79
CA VAL A 136 -18.11 -4.19 -9.22
C VAL A 136 -18.60 -5.15 -10.31
N GLN A 137 -19.52 -4.74 -11.18
CA GLN A 137 -20.03 -5.58 -12.25
C GLN A 137 -18.95 -5.88 -13.30
N ALA A 138 -18.12 -4.90 -13.66
CA ALA A 138 -17.01 -5.10 -14.57
C ALA A 138 -15.95 -6.07 -14.00
N ALA A 139 -15.59 -5.92 -12.73
CA ALA A 139 -14.66 -6.82 -12.05
C ALA A 139 -15.22 -8.27 -12.00
N ARG A 140 -16.51 -8.44 -11.68
CA ARG A 140 -17.15 -9.76 -11.69
C ARG A 140 -17.13 -10.42 -13.05
N LEU A 141 -17.39 -9.66 -14.13
CA LEU A 141 -17.34 -10.16 -15.50
C LEU A 141 -15.92 -10.63 -15.87
N ALA A 142 -14.89 -9.83 -15.51
CA ALA A 142 -13.51 -10.16 -15.76
C ALA A 142 -13.07 -11.41 -14.97
N LEU A 143 -13.44 -11.52 -13.69
CA LEU A 143 -13.18 -12.70 -12.87
C LEU A 143 -13.86 -13.96 -13.41
N ALA A 144 -15.09 -13.83 -13.94
CA ALA A 144 -15.76 -14.94 -14.62
C ALA A 144 -14.99 -15.39 -15.87
N ALA A 145 -14.48 -14.46 -16.68
CA ALA A 145 -13.66 -14.78 -17.85
C ALA A 145 -12.32 -15.41 -17.47
N ALA A 146 -11.69 -14.96 -16.40
CA ALA A 146 -10.44 -15.55 -15.90
C ALA A 146 -10.59 -17.04 -15.56
N GLN A 147 -11.76 -17.45 -15.04
CA GLN A 147 -12.04 -18.83 -14.67
C GLN A 147 -12.52 -19.69 -15.85
N ASP A 148 -13.51 -19.21 -16.60
CA ASP A 148 -14.20 -20.01 -17.61
C ASP A 148 -13.59 -19.87 -19.02
N ALA A 149 -12.91 -18.77 -19.29
CA ALA A 149 -12.31 -18.45 -20.58
C ALA A 149 -10.91 -17.81 -20.46
N PRO A 150 -9.94 -18.43 -19.75
CA PRO A 150 -8.66 -17.81 -19.42
C PRO A 150 -7.84 -17.38 -20.63
N ARG A 151 -8.07 -18.00 -21.80
CA ARG A 151 -7.39 -17.61 -23.04
C ARG A 151 -7.92 -16.31 -23.64
N GLN A 152 -9.18 -15.96 -23.38
CA GLN A 152 -9.82 -14.71 -23.83
C GLN A 152 -9.85 -13.64 -22.74
N TYR A 153 -9.30 -13.93 -21.55
CA TYR A 153 -9.28 -12.97 -20.46
C TYR A 153 -8.59 -11.65 -20.85
N GLU A 154 -7.41 -11.74 -21.47
CA GLU A 154 -6.63 -10.56 -21.86
C GLU A 154 -7.40 -9.69 -22.86
N GLU A 155 -8.06 -10.30 -23.86
CA GLU A 155 -8.90 -9.59 -24.82
C GLU A 155 -10.07 -8.87 -24.13
N LEU A 156 -10.76 -9.54 -23.21
CA LEU A 156 -11.84 -8.91 -22.43
C LEU A 156 -11.31 -7.77 -21.55
N HIS A 157 -10.18 -8.00 -20.87
CA HIS A 157 -9.53 -6.99 -20.04
C HIS A 157 -9.21 -5.73 -20.86
N GLN A 158 -8.62 -5.91 -22.06
CA GLN A 158 -8.34 -4.79 -22.96
C GLN A 158 -9.61 -4.09 -23.44
N ALA A 159 -10.65 -4.84 -23.79
CA ALA A 159 -11.93 -4.28 -24.21
C ALA A 159 -12.60 -3.45 -23.11
N LEU A 160 -12.54 -3.90 -21.85
CA LEU A 160 -13.00 -3.14 -20.70
C LEU A 160 -12.15 -1.89 -20.44
N MET A 161 -10.81 -2.01 -20.48
CA MET A 161 -9.88 -0.90 -20.24
C MET A 161 -9.89 0.16 -21.35
N SER A 162 -10.36 -0.19 -22.56
CA SER A 162 -10.52 0.77 -23.67
C SER A 162 -11.71 1.72 -23.49
N GLN A 163 -12.65 1.41 -22.63
CA GLN A 163 -13.81 2.26 -22.37
C GLN A 163 -13.42 3.47 -21.52
N GLN A 164 -13.96 4.65 -21.82
CA GLN A 164 -13.80 5.83 -20.94
C GLN A 164 -14.47 5.58 -19.59
N ARG A 165 -15.63 4.93 -19.64
CA ARG A 165 -16.41 4.48 -18.48
C ARG A 165 -17.12 3.18 -18.84
N VAL A 166 -16.90 2.17 -18.05
CA VAL A 166 -17.61 0.89 -18.15
C VAL A 166 -18.94 1.04 -17.40
N GLN A 167 -20.05 0.81 -18.10
CA GLN A 167 -21.38 0.76 -17.53
C GLN A 167 -21.90 -0.68 -17.56
N ALA A 168 -22.63 -1.10 -16.54
CA ALA A 168 -23.17 -2.46 -16.47
C ALA A 168 -23.99 -2.84 -17.73
N ALA A 169 -24.75 -1.91 -18.27
CA ALA A 169 -25.54 -2.13 -19.50
C ALA A 169 -24.69 -2.42 -20.76
N ALA A 170 -23.41 -2.05 -20.77
CA ALA A 170 -22.51 -2.27 -21.92
C ALA A 170 -21.75 -3.60 -21.83
N LEU A 171 -21.74 -4.27 -20.68
CA LEU A 171 -20.88 -5.44 -20.42
C LEU A 171 -21.13 -6.60 -21.37
N ALA A 172 -22.37 -6.91 -21.71
CA ALA A 172 -22.72 -7.95 -22.66
C ALA A 172 -22.11 -7.66 -24.05
N THR A 173 -22.27 -6.42 -24.55
CA THR A 173 -21.71 -6.01 -25.85
C THR A 173 -20.19 -6.06 -25.84
N ILE A 174 -19.54 -5.71 -24.70
CA ILE A 174 -18.07 -5.77 -24.56
C ILE A 174 -17.59 -7.23 -24.60
N ALA A 175 -18.30 -8.13 -23.88
CA ALA A 175 -17.98 -9.57 -23.88
C ALA A 175 -18.11 -10.19 -25.28
N ASP A 176 -19.20 -9.92 -26.00
CA ASP A 176 -19.43 -10.41 -27.35
C ASP A 176 -18.32 -9.93 -28.32
N LYS A 177 -17.91 -8.67 -28.23
CA LYS A 177 -16.80 -8.11 -29.01
C LYS A 177 -15.44 -8.74 -28.68
N ALA A 178 -15.27 -9.23 -27.46
CA ALA A 178 -14.08 -9.98 -27.04
C ALA A 178 -14.17 -11.48 -27.42
N GLY A 179 -15.20 -11.90 -28.15
CA GLY A 179 -15.39 -13.27 -28.62
C GLY A 179 -15.90 -14.24 -27.54
N LEU A 180 -16.55 -13.71 -26.49
CA LEU A 180 -17.11 -14.47 -25.40
C LEU A 180 -18.63 -14.54 -25.52
N ASP A 181 -19.25 -15.66 -25.07
CA ASP A 181 -20.68 -15.75 -24.92
C ASP A 181 -21.15 -14.90 -23.72
N ALA A 182 -21.67 -13.70 -24.04
CA ALA A 182 -22.04 -12.73 -23.00
C ALA A 182 -23.08 -13.29 -22.02
N LYS A 183 -24.01 -14.15 -22.47
CA LYS A 183 -25.06 -14.69 -21.60
C LYS A 183 -24.48 -15.70 -20.60
N SER A 184 -23.64 -16.63 -21.07
CA SER A 184 -22.96 -17.60 -20.22
C SER A 184 -22.02 -16.91 -19.23
N LEU A 185 -21.23 -15.96 -19.73
CA LEU A 185 -20.29 -15.21 -18.91
C LEU A 185 -21.00 -14.37 -17.83
N GLN A 186 -22.12 -13.74 -18.16
CA GLN A 186 -22.90 -12.98 -17.18
C GLN A 186 -23.48 -13.93 -16.10
N ALA A 187 -23.98 -15.10 -16.49
CA ALA A 187 -24.49 -16.09 -15.52
C ALA A 187 -23.39 -16.53 -14.55
N LYS A 188 -22.16 -16.75 -15.04
CA LYS A 188 -20.99 -17.04 -14.20
C LYS A 188 -20.64 -15.83 -13.32
N ALA A 189 -20.61 -14.64 -13.87
CA ALA A 189 -20.33 -13.39 -13.14
C ALA A 189 -21.33 -13.16 -11.98
N ASP A 190 -22.57 -13.59 -12.12
CA ASP A 190 -23.62 -13.47 -11.09
C ASP A 190 -23.56 -14.58 -10.03
N SER A 191 -22.70 -15.58 -10.22
CA SER A 191 -22.54 -16.67 -9.26
C SER A 191 -21.96 -16.23 -7.92
N ARG A 192 -22.24 -17.03 -6.89
CA ARG A 192 -21.65 -16.83 -5.55
C ARG A 192 -20.14 -17.00 -5.57
N GLU A 193 -19.62 -17.94 -6.35
CA GLU A 193 -18.19 -18.19 -6.50
C GLU A 193 -17.42 -16.92 -6.92
N ILE A 194 -17.94 -16.19 -7.92
CA ILE A 194 -17.34 -14.93 -8.38
C ILE A 194 -17.51 -13.81 -7.35
N ALA A 195 -18.64 -13.78 -6.65
CA ALA A 195 -18.83 -12.80 -5.57
C ALA A 195 -17.85 -13.03 -4.41
N ASP A 196 -17.63 -14.28 -4.04
CA ASP A 196 -16.66 -14.68 -3.01
C ASP A 196 -15.22 -14.36 -3.47
N LYS A 197 -14.87 -14.61 -4.74
CA LYS A 197 -13.57 -14.27 -5.33
C LYS A 197 -13.31 -12.77 -5.35
N LEU A 198 -14.30 -11.97 -5.73
CA LEU A 198 -14.17 -10.50 -5.66
C LEU A 198 -13.95 -10.03 -4.22
N THR A 199 -14.67 -10.63 -3.26
CA THR A 199 -14.50 -10.34 -1.83
C THR A 199 -13.10 -10.68 -1.35
N GLU A 200 -12.55 -11.83 -1.79
CA GLU A 200 -11.16 -12.22 -1.52
C GLU A 200 -10.16 -11.18 -2.06
N ASN A 201 -10.28 -10.80 -3.34
CA ASN A 201 -9.40 -9.78 -3.93
C ASN A 201 -9.47 -8.44 -3.17
N MET A 202 -10.69 -8.04 -2.77
CA MET A 202 -10.89 -6.83 -1.96
C MET A 202 -10.27 -6.95 -0.55
N ALA A 203 -10.32 -8.14 0.05
CA ALA A 203 -9.68 -8.41 1.35
C ALA A 203 -8.15 -8.36 1.25
N LEU A 204 -7.57 -8.97 0.21
CA LEU A 204 -6.14 -8.90 -0.10
C LEU A 204 -5.68 -7.45 -0.29
N PHE A 205 -6.41 -6.68 -1.11
CA PHE A 205 -6.14 -5.27 -1.35
C PHE A 205 -6.09 -4.45 -0.05
N ARG A 206 -7.11 -4.60 0.80
CA ARG A 206 -7.19 -3.89 2.09
C ARG A 206 -6.17 -4.41 3.10
N GLY A 207 -5.95 -5.72 3.14
CA GLY A 207 -4.98 -6.37 4.03
C GLY A 207 -3.56 -5.86 3.80
N LEU A 208 -3.19 -5.55 2.56
CA LEU A 208 -1.93 -4.90 2.20
C LEU A 208 -1.90 -3.39 2.50
N GLY A 209 -2.94 -2.82 3.10
CA GLY A 209 -3.03 -1.38 3.40
C GLY A 209 -3.24 -0.52 2.15
N LEU A 210 -3.63 -1.11 1.02
CA LEU A 210 -3.87 -0.37 -0.22
C LEU A 210 -5.22 0.36 -0.17
N ASN A 211 -5.25 1.57 -0.70
CA ASN A 211 -6.43 2.44 -0.68
C ASN A 211 -6.77 3.06 -2.03
N GLY A 212 -5.98 2.79 -3.07
CA GLY A 212 -6.17 3.31 -4.42
C GLY A 212 -5.63 2.38 -5.51
N THR A 213 -6.17 2.53 -6.70
CA THR A 213 -5.73 1.80 -7.90
C THR A 213 -5.15 2.74 -8.95
N PRO A 214 -4.23 2.26 -9.78
CA PRO A 214 -3.62 0.93 -9.76
C PRO A 214 -2.65 0.75 -8.60
N ALA A 215 -2.36 -0.51 -8.23
CA ALA A 215 -1.24 -0.86 -7.37
C ALA A 215 -0.53 -2.10 -7.94
N LEU A 216 0.79 -2.06 -8.01
CA LEU A 216 1.61 -3.18 -8.46
C LEU A 216 2.40 -3.71 -7.27
N VAL A 217 2.40 -5.03 -7.09
CA VAL A 217 3.06 -5.70 -5.97
C VAL A 217 3.94 -6.82 -6.50
N PHE A 218 5.20 -6.84 -6.08
CA PHE A 218 6.16 -7.89 -6.42
C PHE A 218 6.39 -8.83 -5.23
N PRO A 219 6.82 -10.08 -5.49
CA PRO A 219 7.04 -11.07 -4.42
C PRO A 219 8.10 -10.65 -3.38
N ASP A 220 9.05 -9.79 -3.76
CA ASP A 220 10.11 -9.27 -2.89
C ASP A 220 9.67 -8.10 -1.99
N GLY A 221 8.40 -7.71 -2.04
CA GLY A 221 7.87 -6.59 -1.25
C GLY A 221 7.93 -5.24 -1.95
N THR A 222 8.41 -5.16 -3.18
CA THR A 222 8.33 -3.91 -3.94
C THR A 222 6.87 -3.58 -4.23
N LEU A 223 6.43 -2.42 -3.77
CA LEU A 223 5.10 -1.84 -4.00
C LEU A 223 5.21 -0.58 -4.85
N ILE A 224 4.44 -0.52 -5.93
CA ILE A 224 4.30 0.68 -6.75
C ILE A 224 2.84 1.16 -6.63
N PRO A 225 2.57 2.18 -5.83
CA PRO A 225 1.25 2.77 -5.72
C PRO A 225 1.02 3.75 -6.87
N GLY A 226 -0.09 3.59 -7.59
CA GLY A 226 -0.44 4.44 -8.72
C GLY A 226 0.18 3.99 -10.05
N ALA A 227 -0.09 4.77 -11.10
CA ALA A 227 0.42 4.48 -12.44
C ALA A 227 1.87 4.96 -12.59
N ILE A 228 2.69 4.12 -13.20
CA ILE A 228 4.08 4.42 -13.59
C ILE A 228 4.20 4.34 -15.13
N ASP A 229 5.17 5.00 -15.71
CA ASP A 229 5.44 4.90 -17.15
C ASP A 229 6.26 3.64 -17.50
N ALA A 230 6.36 3.35 -18.79
CA ALA A 230 7.04 2.15 -19.26
C ALA A 230 8.56 2.15 -18.97
N ALA A 231 9.20 3.29 -18.96
CA ALA A 231 10.62 3.39 -18.66
C ALA A 231 10.88 3.06 -17.19
N GLY A 232 10.12 3.67 -16.28
CA GLY A 232 10.22 3.40 -14.85
C GLY A 232 9.89 1.94 -14.49
N LEU A 233 8.85 1.35 -15.12
CA LEU A 233 8.53 -0.06 -14.90
C LEU A 233 9.65 -0.99 -15.40
N LYS A 234 10.19 -0.74 -16.60
CA LYS A 234 11.33 -1.51 -17.15
C LYS A 234 12.57 -1.43 -16.27
N ASP A 235 12.85 -0.27 -15.68
CA ASP A 235 14.00 -0.13 -14.76
C ASP A 235 13.81 -0.99 -13.49
N ILE A 236 12.62 -1.00 -12.91
CA ILE A 236 12.30 -1.89 -11.77
C ILE A 236 12.43 -3.37 -12.17
N LEU A 237 11.94 -3.74 -13.36
CA LEU A 237 12.01 -5.14 -13.84
C LEU A 237 13.44 -5.64 -14.07
N LYS A 238 14.42 -4.76 -14.35
CA LYS A 238 15.83 -5.16 -14.46
C LYS A 238 16.35 -5.79 -13.16
N ASP A 239 15.96 -5.21 -12.03
CA ASP A 239 16.38 -5.69 -10.71
C ASP A 239 15.70 -7.02 -10.31
N LYS A 240 14.61 -7.40 -11.00
CA LYS A 240 13.87 -8.64 -10.75
C LYS A 240 14.34 -9.83 -11.58
N ARG A 241 15.33 -9.63 -12.46
CA ARG A 241 15.89 -10.69 -13.33
C ARG A 241 17.03 -11.49 -12.71
N SER A 242 17.52 -11.06 -11.55
CA SER A 242 18.68 -11.64 -10.83
C SER A 242 18.30 -12.82 -9.94
#